data_4c54da9bb59d7953a762322f759f133a
#
_entry.id   4c54da9bb59d7953a762322f759f133a
#
_cell.length_a   1.000
_cell.length_b   1.000
_cell.length_c   1.000
_cell.angle_alpha   90.00
_cell.angle_beta   90.00
_cell.angle_gamma   90.00
#
_symmetry.space_group_name_H-M   'P 1'
#
loop_
_entity.id
_entity.type
_entity.pdbx_description
1 polymer ?
#
loop_
_entity_poly.entity_id
_entity_poly.type
_entity_poly.pdbx_seq_one_letter_code
_entity_poly.pdbx_strand_id
1 'polypeptide(L)'
;MTNQENKIPIKGYATFDPLKHCWIGSGFETEWFRDLDIYKNKKIMDPLKRIAEETEEDYQTLDKILKDAGVKTYRSFLDIDKVGSLENINKPPTTPRDHFAVIGDKLYAVSGGSPGFASVLKQIARENLEIVPTDGVITTANICRVGKDLWWDLHPNTPTHIMEKYKNKWTQEGFRVHTSNRGYHTDATFCVVKPGCIVSLLEIQDYEKEFPGWDVLYLPDQSWDKVHPFIKIKEKVGGRWWLKGEEHNDQLIEFVDTWLNDWVGFVEETVFDVNMLSIDQNTIICNNYNKEVFEHFKKHKVEPIVFNFRHRYFWDGGIHCITQDLYREGTQEDYFG
;
A
#
# COMPACT_ATOMS: atom_id res chain seq x y z
N MET A 1 -6.68 24.21 -28.57
CA MET A 1 -5.57 23.31 -28.26
C MET A 1 -5.74 22.94 -26.81
N THR A 2 -6.27 21.76 -26.56
CA THR A 2 -6.69 21.27 -25.26
C THR A 2 -5.47 20.78 -24.47
N ASN A 3 -5.38 21.16 -23.18
CA ASN A 3 -4.39 20.83 -22.15
C ASN A 3 -4.05 19.32 -22.04
N GLN A 4 -3.50 18.70 -23.05
CA GLN A 4 -2.96 17.33 -22.97
C GLN A 4 -1.54 17.27 -22.39
N GLU A 5 -0.80 18.38 -22.33
CA GLU A 5 0.62 18.40 -21.97
C GLU A 5 0.93 18.20 -20.48
N ASN A 6 -0.07 18.10 -19.59
CA ASN A 6 0.15 18.00 -18.13
C ASN A 6 -0.57 16.84 -17.43
N LYS A 7 -1.00 15.81 -18.16
CA LYS A 7 -1.67 14.67 -17.54
C LYS A 7 -0.64 13.66 -17.01
N ILE A 8 -0.98 13.02 -15.89
CA ILE A 8 -0.17 11.94 -15.31
C ILE A 8 -0.28 10.73 -16.22
N PRO A 9 0.84 10.19 -16.74
CA PRO A 9 0.80 8.99 -17.55
C PRO A 9 0.49 7.76 -16.67
N ILE A 10 -0.28 6.83 -17.22
CA ILE A 10 -0.65 5.59 -16.54
C ILE A 10 -0.14 4.40 -17.33
N LYS A 11 0.68 3.55 -16.69
CA LYS A 11 1.18 2.31 -17.29
C LYS A 11 1.75 1.37 -16.22
N GLY A 12 1.38 0.09 -16.22
CA GLY A 12 1.97 -0.89 -15.32
C GLY A 12 1.73 -2.32 -15.78
N TYR A 13 2.83 -3.01 -16.10
CA TYR A 13 2.80 -4.43 -16.48
C TYR A 13 3.46 -5.33 -15.45
N ALA A 14 4.56 -4.93 -14.84
CA ALA A 14 5.20 -5.69 -13.76
C ALA A 14 5.56 -4.80 -12.57
N THR A 15 5.50 -5.36 -11.36
CA THR A 15 5.77 -4.65 -10.10
C THR A 15 7.23 -4.22 -9.96
N PHE A 16 8.13 -4.82 -10.72
CA PHE A 16 9.57 -4.60 -10.73
C PHE A 16 10.08 -3.85 -11.98
N ASP A 17 9.20 -3.44 -12.90
CA ASP A 17 9.58 -2.57 -14.02
C ASP A 17 10.03 -1.20 -13.49
N PRO A 18 10.94 -0.48 -14.20
CA PRO A 18 11.44 0.81 -13.75
C PRO A 18 10.32 1.80 -13.44
N LEU A 19 10.23 2.20 -12.16
CA LEU A 19 9.24 3.14 -11.66
C LEU A 19 9.59 4.57 -12.11
N LYS A 20 8.66 5.28 -12.72
CA LYS A 20 8.84 6.67 -13.19
C LYS A 20 7.88 7.66 -12.55
N HIS A 21 6.67 7.23 -12.25
CA HIS A 21 5.68 8.07 -11.58
C HIS A 21 5.07 7.30 -10.41
N CYS A 22 5.10 7.90 -9.24
CA CYS A 22 4.60 7.32 -8.00
C CYS A 22 3.67 8.29 -7.26
N TRP A 23 2.54 7.78 -6.82
CA TRP A 23 1.62 8.47 -5.94
C TRP A 23 1.93 8.08 -4.50
N ILE A 24 2.17 9.06 -3.63
CA ILE A 24 2.41 8.88 -2.20
C ILE A 24 1.17 9.33 -1.43
N GLY A 25 0.78 8.60 -0.42
CA GLY A 25 -0.33 8.94 0.47
C GLY A 25 -0.10 10.20 1.29
N SER A 26 -1.06 10.54 2.15
CA SER A 26 -0.97 11.63 3.12
C SER A 26 -1.64 11.22 4.43
N GLY A 27 -1.10 11.71 5.55
CA GLY A 27 -1.71 11.59 6.86
C GLY A 27 -2.78 12.66 7.13
N PHE A 28 -3.03 12.91 8.40
CA PHE A 28 -3.91 13.97 8.87
C PHE A 28 -3.11 15.14 9.44
N GLU A 29 -3.79 16.28 9.61
CA GLU A 29 -3.30 17.43 10.37
C GLU A 29 -4.06 17.53 11.70
N THR A 30 -3.40 17.96 12.77
CA THR A 30 -4.03 18.08 14.10
C THR A 30 -5.20 19.06 14.13
N GLU A 31 -5.19 20.04 13.24
CA GLU A 31 -6.25 21.04 13.01
C GLU A 31 -7.58 20.42 12.61
N TRP A 32 -7.58 19.18 12.12
CA TRP A 32 -8.82 18.43 11.83
C TRP A 32 -9.68 18.20 13.07
N PHE A 33 -9.05 18.23 14.26
CA PHE A 33 -9.71 18.02 15.56
C PHE A 33 -10.06 19.32 16.28
N ARG A 34 -9.79 20.50 15.69
CA ARG A 34 -9.90 21.83 16.36
C ARG A 34 -11.26 22.13 16.99
N ASP A 35 -12.33 21.64 16.38
CA ASP A 35 -13.70 21.87 16.81
C ASP A 35 -14.22 20.83 17.84
N LEU A 36 -13.38 19.86 18.18
CA LEU A 36 -13.71 18.85 19.17
C LEU A 36 -13.20 19.23 20.56
N ASP A 37 -13.94 18.86 21.59
CA ASP A 37 -13.55 19.10 22.99
C ASP A 37 -12.20 18.49 23.34
N ILE A 38 -11.83 17.39 22.68
CA ILE A 38 -10.54 16.71 22.87
C ILE A 38 -9.34 17.55 22.42
N TYR A 39 -9.53 18.59 21.61
CA TYR A 39 -8.42 19.42 21.12
C TYR A 39 -7.62 20.08 22.24
N LYS A 40 -8.23 20.27 23.41
CA LYS A 40 -7.57 20.79 24.62
C LYS A 40 -6.97 19.69 25.50
N ASN A 41 -7.24 18.43 25.20
CA ASN A 41 -6.77 17.30 25.99
C ASN A 41 -5.38 16.84 25.51
N LYS A 42 -4.34 17.24 26.23
CA LYS A 42 -2.95 16.91 25.88
C LYS A 42 -2.67 15.41 25.85
N LYS A 43 -3.34 14.60 26.67
CA LYS A 43 -3.14 13.14 26.66
C LYS A 43 -3.58 12.48 25.35
N ILE A 44 -4.49 13.13 24.62
CA ILE A 44 -4.94 12.68 23.29
C ILE A 44 -4.17 13.43 22.20
N MET A 45 -4.12 14.78 22.32
CA MET A 45 -3.59 15.60 21.23
C MET A 45 -2.07 15.55 21.07
N ASP A 46 -1.29 15.41 22.15
CA ASP A 46 0.17 15.32 22.03
C ASP A 46 0.61 14.04 21.26
N PRO A 47 0.06 12.83 21.56
CA PRO A 47 0.30 11.64 20.72
C PRO A 47 -0.19 11.78 19.29
N LEU A 48 -1.38 12.33 19.05
CA LEU A 48 -1.90 12.53 17.70
C LEU A 48 -1.03 13.51 16.90
N LYS A 49 -0.56 14.58 17.54
CA LYS A 49 0.38 15.52 16.93
C LYS A 49 1.68 14.83 16.56
N ARG A 50 2.22 14.00 17.43
CA ARG A 50 3.43 13.20 17.14
C ARG A 50 3.21 12.29 15.93
N ILE A 51 2.07 11.59 15.85
CA ILE A 51 1.74 10.74 14.70
C ILE A 51 1.68 11.58 13.42
N ALA A 52 1.01 12.74 13.44
CA ALA A 52 0.85 13.59 12.28
C ALA A 52 2.19 14.14 11.77
N GLU A 53 2.98 14.74 12.68
CA GLU A 53 4.27 15.36 12.36
C GLU A 53 5.28 14.31 11.87
N GLU A 54 5.43 13.19 12.59
CA GLU A 54 6.36 12.13 12.22
C GLU A 54 5.93 11.41 10.95
N THR A 55 4.64 11.27 10.67
CA THR A 55 4.13 10.73 9.41
C THR A 55 4.50 11.64 8.24
N GLU A 56 4.34 12.96 8.38
CA GLU A 56 4.69 13.91 7.32
C GLU A 56 6.20 13.95 7.05
N GLU A 57 7.03 13.92 8.09
CA GLU A 57 8.49 13.81 7.95
C GLU A 57 8.90 12.53 7.19
N ASP A 58 8.24 11.41 7.49
CA ASP A 58 8.49 10.14 6.81
C ASP A 58 8.07 10.22 5.34
N TYR A 59 6.93 10.83 5.02
CA TYR A 59 6.53 11.05 3.63
C TYR A 59 7.49 11.96 2.87
N GLN A 60 8.01 13.01 3.50
CA GLN A 60 9.01 13.88 2.88
C GLN A 60 10.33 13.12 2.63
N THR A 61 10.71 12.24 3.54
CA THR A 61 11.89 11.38 3.37
C THR A 61 11.69 10.41 2.21
N LEU A 62 10.52 9.77 2.11
CA LEU A 62 10.17 8.88 1.01
C LEU A 62 10.14 9.61 -0.33
N ASP A 63 9.53 10.80 -0.37
CA ASP A 63 9.47 11.66 -1.55
C ASP A 63 10.89 11.98 -2.06
N LYS A 64 11.80 12.28 -1.14
CA LYS A 64 13.21 12.53 -1.47
C LYS A 64 13.89 11.27 -2.03
N ILE A 65 13.73 10.10 -1.40
CA ILE A 65 14.30 8.82 -1.88
C ILE A 65 13.84 8.54 -3.32
N LEU A 66 12.55 8.68 -3.58
CA LEU A 66 11.98 8.44 -4.90
C LEU A 66 12.49 9.44 -5.95
N LYS A 67 12.56 10.73 -5.60
CA LYS A 67 13.09 11.78 -6.50
C LYS A 67 14.57 11.59 -6.80
N ASP A 68 15.38 11.22 -5.81
CA ASP A 68 16.81 10.92 -5.98
C ASP A 68 17.01 9.71 -6.91
N ALA A 69 16.04 8.79 -6.96
CA ALA A 69 15.99 7.67 -7.90
C ALA A 69 15.39 8.03 -9.28
N GLY A 70 15.08 9.30 -9.53
CA GLY A 70 14.53 9.79 -10.80
C GLY A 70 13.03 9.54 -10.99
N VAL A 71 12.30 9.27 -9.90
CA VAL A 71 10.85 9.05 -9.91
C VAL A 71 10.13 10.38 -9.69
N LYS A 72 9.15 10.69 -10.53
CA LYS A 72 8.25 11.82 -10.32
C LYS A 72 7.14 11.43 -9.34
N THR A 73 6.96 12.22 -8.29
CA THR A 73 6.04 11.94 -7.20
C THR A 73 4.80 12.83 -7.25
N TYR A 74 3.69 12.32 -6.71
CA TYR A 74 2.43 13.02 -6.52
C TYR A 74 1.93 12.73 -5.11
N ARG A 75 1.31 13.73 -4.46
CA ARG A 75 0.81 13.62 -3.10
C ARG A 75 -0.71 13.77 -3.07
N SER A 76 -1.35 12.94 -2.28
CA SER A 76 -2.74 13.16 -1.87
C SER A 76 -2.84 14.43 -1.02
N PHE A 77 -3.98 15.08 -1.07
CA PHE A 77 -4.28 16.22 -0.19
C PHE A 77 -5.76 16.22 0.16
N LEU A 78 -6.06 16.30 1.45
CA LEU A 78 -7.42 16.46 1.96
C LEU A 78 -7.53 17.81 2.66
N ASP A 79 -8.32 18.72 2.06
CA ASP A 79 -8.65 20.00 2.65
C ASP A 79 -9.86 19.83 3.58
N ILE A 80 -9.62 19.88 4.88
CA ILE A 80 -10.63 19.66 5.92
C ILE A 80 -11.77 20.67 5.83
N ASP A 81 -11.48 21.91 5.48
CA ASP A 81 -12.49 22.96 5.38
C ASP A 81 -13.51 22.69 4.25
N LYS A 82 -13.16 21.81 3.31
CA LYS A 82 -14.06 21.35 2.23
C LYS A 82 -14.79 20.05 2.55
N VAL A 83 -14.35 19.29 3.55
CA VAL A 83 -14.92 17.99 3.89
C VAL A 83 -15.95 18.07 5.01
N GLY A 84 -15.92 19.13 5.83
CA GLY A 84 -16.85 19.33 6.94
C GLY A 84 -16.39 18.71 8.26
N SER A 85 -17.31 18.18 9.07
CA SER A 85 -17.02 17.65 10.39
C SER A 85 -16.24 16.32 10.35
N LEU A 86 -15.55 15.98 11.46
CA LEU A 86 -14.82 14.73 11.63
C LEU A 86 -15.68 13.49 11.38
N GLU A 87 -16.96 13.54 11.69
CA GLU A 87 -17.93 12.46 11.44
C GLU A 87 -18.09 12.11 9.96
N ASN A 88 -17.76 13.04 9.06
CA ASN A 88 -17.80 12.87 7.61
C ASN A 88 -16.41 12.63 7.01
N ILE A 89 -15.35 12.60 7.82
CA ILE A 89 -13.99 12.38 7.35
C ILE A 89 -13.72 10.89 7.37
N ASN A 90 -13.69 10.29 6.18
CA ASN A 90 -13.11 8.96 6.00
C ASN A 90 -11.63 8.95 6.38
N LYS A 91 -11.07 7.77 6.55
CA LYS A 91 -9.63 7.56 6.73
C LYS A 91 -8.83 8.52 5.84
N PRO A 92 -7.80 9.19 6.36
CA PRO A 92 -6.90 9.99 5.54
C PRO A 92 -6.39 9.19 4.33
N PRO A 93 -6.06 9.84 3.21
CA PRO A 93 -5.64 9.16 1.99
C PRO A 93 -4.19 8.62 2.12
N THR A 94 -3.96 7.80 3.14
CA THR A 94 -2.66 7.29 3.57
C THR A 94 -2.18 6.15 2.68
N THR A 95 -3.10 5.25 2.30
CA THR A 95 -2.79 4.01 1.59
C THR A 95 -3.48 3.97 0.21
N PRO A 96 -2.98 4.73 -0.80
CA PRO A 96 -3.61 4.75 -2.12
C PRO A 96 -3.64 3.37 -2.79
N ARG A 97 -2.71 2.48 -2.46
CA ARG A 97 -2.64 1.13 -3.04
C ARG A 97 -3.84 0.26 -2.72
N ASP A 98 -4.48 0.49 -1.58
CA ASP A 98 -5.65 -0.28 -1.14
C ASP A 98 -6.94 0.12 -1.89
N HIS A 99 -6.88 1.23 -2.64
CA HIS A 99 -8.03 1.79 -3.36
C HIS A 99 -7.89 1.77 -4.88
N PHE A 100 -6.67 1.62 -5.40
CA PHE A 100 -6.41 1.74 -6.84
C PHE A 100 -5.56 0.59 -7.37
N ALA A 101 -5.75 0.29 -8.66
CA ALA A 101 -4.86 -0.60 -9.41
C ALA A 101 -4.46 0.04 -10.73
N VAL A 102 -3.19 -0.09 -11.11
CA VAL A 102 -2.74 0.18 -12.47
C VAL A 102 -2.48 -1.15 -13.16
N ILE A 103 -3.21 -1.43 -14.24
CA ILE A 103 -3.06 -2.64 -15.07
C ILE A 103 -3.05 -2.21 -16.53
N GLY A 104 -1.98 -2.54 -17.25
CA GLY A 104 -1.77 -2.03 -18.60
C GLY A 104 -1.70 -0.50 -18.59
N ASP A 105 -2.55 0.17 -19.37
CA ASP A 105 -2.64 1.63 -19.48
C ASP A 105 -3.83 2.24 -18.71
N LYS A 106 -4.45 1.47 -17.80
CA LYS A 106 -5.62 1.89 -17.03
C LYS A 106 -5.33 1.97 -15.54
N LEU A 107 -5.84 3.03 -14.91
CA LEU A 107 -6.03 3.12 -13.46
C LEU A 107 -7.47 2.75 -13.13
N TYR A 108 -7.63 1.70 -12.36
CA TYR A 108 -8.90 1.25 -11.80
C TYR A 108 -9.18 2.01 -10.50
N ALA A 109 -10.34 2.66 -10.40
CA ALA A 109 -10.72 3.50 -9.28
C ALA A 109 -12.20 3.35 -8.96
N VAL A 110 -12.57 3.49 -7.71
CA VAL A 110 -13.96 3.46 -7.27
C VAL A 110 -14.62 4.82 -7.46
N SER A 111 -15.88 4.81 -7.85
CA SER A 111 -16.71 5.99 -7.85
C SER A 111 -17.03 6.43 -6.42
N GLY A 112 -16.65 7.65 -6.06
CA GLY A 112 -16.94 8.20 -4.73
C GLY A 112 -15.90 7.86 -3.65
N GLY A 113 -14.70 7.47 -4.04
CA GLY A 113 -13.60 7.27 -3.10
C GLY A 113 -13.25 8.54 -2.29
N SER A 114 -12.41 8.38 -1.25
CA SER A 114 -12.03 9.47 -0.34
C SER A 114 -11.71 10.77 -1.10
N PRO A 115 -12.29 11.91 -0.68
CA PRO A 115 -12.02 13.22 -1.29
C PRO A 115 -10.52 13.56 -1.37
N GLY A 116 -9.71 13.02 -0.46
CA GLY A 116 -8.26 13.20 -0.44
C GLY A 116 -7.53 12.68 -1.67
N PHE A 117 -8.08 11.71 -2.37
CA PHE A 117 -7.51 11.19 -3.62
C PHE A 117 -7.86 12.02 -4.85
N ALA A 118 -8.89 12.86 -4.76
CA ALA A 118 -9.40 13.62 -5.91
C ALA A 118 -8.35 14.58 -6.52
N SER A 119 -7.42 15.07 -5.72
CA SER A 119 -6.35 15.97 -6.18
C SER A 119 -5.43 15.32 -7.23
N VAL A 120 -5.15 14.03 -7.09
CA VAL A 120 -4.33 13.26 -8.04
C VAL A 120 -5.19 12.73 -9.18
N LEU A 121 -6.37 12.18 -8.91
CA LEU A 121 -7.27 11.62 -9.92
C LEU A 121 -7.66 12.64 -11.02
N LYS A 122 -7.86 13.90 -10.67
CA LYS A 122 -8.16 14.99 -11.63
C LYS A 122 -7.02 15.26 -12.62
N GLN A 123 -5.80 14.85 -12.30
CA GLN A 123 -4.64 15.00 -13.17
C GLN A 123 -4.47 13.83 -14.15
N ILE A 124 -5.27 12.77 -14.03
CA ILE A 124 -5.24 11.59 -14.91
C ILE A 124 -6.20 11.84 -16.07
N ALA A 125 -5.84 11.40 -17.26
CA ALA A 125 -6.71 11.49 -18.43
C ALA A 125 -7.91 10.54 -18.27
N ARG A 126 -9.10 10.98 -18.71
CA ARG A 126 -10.33 10.19 -18.54
C ARG A 126 -10.27 8.84 -19.22
N GLU A 127 -9.62 8.78 -20.37
CA GLU A 127 -9.39 7.55 -21.14
C GLU A 127 -8.52 6.53 -20.40
N ASN A 128 -7.71 6.97 -19.44
CA ASN A 128 -6.90 6.08 -18.59
C ASN A 128 -7.58 5.70 -17.26
N LEU A 129 -8.79 6.21 -17.00
CA LEU A 129 -9.56 5.84 -15.80
C LEU A 129 -10.62 4.78 -16.13
N GLU A 130 -10.62 3.73 -15.34
CA GLU A 130 -11.67 2.70 -15.33
C GLU A 130 -12.40 2.75 -13.97
N ILE A 131 -13.70 3.05 -13.99
CA ILE A 131 -14.47 3.12 -12.75
C ILE A 131 -15.00 1.75 -12.37
N VAL A 132 -14.60 1.27 -11.19
CA VAL A 132 -15.02 0.01 -10.60
C VAL A 132 -16.21 0.26 -9.69
N PRO A 133 -17.24 -0.61 -9.70
CA PRO A 133 -18.45 -0.39 -8.91
C PRO A 133 -18.26 -0.61 -7.39
N THR A 134 -17.23 -1.34 -6.97
CA THR A 134 -17.03 -1.73 -5.58
C THR A 134 -15.57 -1.49 -5.17
N ASP A 135 -15.37 -0.84 -4.00
CA ASP A 135 -14.04 -0.59 -3.42
C ASP A 135 -13.38 -1.88 -2.93
N GLY A 136 -12.04 -1.87 -2.89
CA GLY A 136 -11.24 -2.97 -2.41
C GLY A 136 -11.20 -4.22 -3.29
N VAL A 137 -12.00 -4.31 -4.34
CA VAL A 137 -12.06 -5.51 -5.21
C VAL A 137 -10.94 -5.53 -6.24
N ILE A 138 -10.59 -4.38 -6.81
CA ILE A 138 -9.53 -4.24 -7.80
C ILE A 138 -8.55 -3.19 -7.30
N THR A 139 -7.49 -3.65 -6.64
CA THR A 139 -6.42 -2.82 -6.09
C THR A 139 -5.08 -3.47 -6.35
N THR A 140 -4.01 -2.71 -6.38
CA THR A 140 -2.67 -3.30 -6.46
C THR A 140 -2.19 -3.88 -5.14
N ALA A 141 -2.94 -3.74 -4.06
CA ALA A 141 -2.74 -4.51 -2.85
C ALA A 141 -3.10 -5.99 -3.06
N ASN A 142 -4.17 -6.28 -3.81
CA ASN A 142 -4.62 -7.64 -4.06
C ASN A 142 -4.29 -8.19 -5.46
N ILE A 143 -3.59 -7.41 -6.30
CA ILE A 143 -3.17 -7.84 -7.64
C ILE A 143 -1.67 -7.67 -7.81
N CYS A 144 -0.94 -8.79 -7.89
CA CYS A 144 0.46 -8.80 -8.27
C CYS A 144 0.57 -8.92 -9.80
N ARG A 145 1.39 -8.05 -10.42
CA ARG A 145 1.60 -7.98 -11.87
C ARG A 145 2.98 -8.49 -12.25
N VAL A 146 3.06 -9.43 -13.17
CA VAL A 146 4.32 -9.98 -13.71
C VAL A 146 4.21 -10.12 -15.24
N GLY A 147 4.29 -9.01 -15.94
CA GLY A 147 4.15 -8.96 -17.38
C GLY A 147 2.76 -9.36 -17.87
N LYS A 148 2.65 -10.50 -18.54
CA LYS A 148 1.36 -11.09 -18.97
C LYS A 148 0.55 -11.70 -17.85
N ASP A 149 1.14 -11.95 -16.67
CA ASP A 149 0.49 -12.65 -15.59
C ASP A 149 0.01 -11.69 -14.50
N LEU A 150 -1.24 -11.87 -14.10
CA LEU A 150 -1.88 -11.17 -13.00
C LEU A 150 -2.30 -12.19 -11.95
N TRP A 151 -1.72 -12.12 -10.75
CA TRP A 151 -2.19 -12.88 -9.59
C TRP A 151 -3.16 -12.02 -8.80
N TRP A 152 -4.43 -12.34 -8.89
CA TRP A 152 -5.51 -11.63 -8.24
C TRP A 152 -6.03 -12.42 -7.05
N ASP A 153 -5.71 -11.97 -5.84
CA ASP A 153 -6.24 -12.53 -4.62
C ASP A 153 -7.60 -11.87 -4.31
N LEU A 154 -8.63 -12.69 -4.35
CA LEU A 154 -10.01 -12.23 -4.29
C LEU A 154 -10.41 -11.91 -2.85
N HIS A 155 -11.01 -10.74 -2.64
CA HIS A 155 -11.70 -10.45 -1.39
C HIS A 155 -12.86 -11.42 -1.20
N PRO A 156 -13.12 -11.93 0.04
CA PRO A 156 -14.21 -12.89 0.30
C PRO A 156 -15.59 -12.43 -0.20
N ASN A 157 -15.80 -11.11 -0.22
CA ASN A 157 -17.04 -10.50 -0.67
C ASN A 157 -17.01 -10.07 -2.16
N THR A 158 -16.01 -10.45 -2.92
CA THR A 158 -15.95 -10.12 -4.36
C THR A 158 -17.12 -10.78 -5.10
N PRO A 159 -18.05 -10.00 -5.68
CA PRO A 159 -19.15 -10.58 -6.43
C PRO A 159 -18.63 -11.34 -7.65
N THR A 160 -19.13 -12.58 -7.85
CA THR A 160 -18.69 -13.44 -8.95
C THR A 160 -18.79 -12.77 -10.32
N HIS A 161 -19.86 -12.00 -10.58
CA HIS A 161 -20.04 -11.30 -11.85
C HIS A 161 -19.00 -10.19 -12.07
N ILE A 162 -18.49 -9.56 -11.00
CA ILE A 162 -17.41 -8.58 -11.09
C ILE A 162 -16.09 -9.28 -11.41
N MET A 163 -15.78 -10.37 -10.70
CA MET A 163 -14.62 -11.20 -10.97
C MET A 163 -14.58 -11.67 -12.42
N GLU A 164 -15.67 -12.28 -12.89
CA GLU A 164 -15.76 -12.78 -14.26
C GLU A 164 -15.63 -11.66 -15.30
N LYS A 165 -16.28 -10.52 -15.08
CA LYS A 165 -16.20 -9.34 -15.96
C LYS A 165 -14.76 -8.91 -16.18
N TYR A 166 -14.00 -8.70 -15.11
CA TYR A 166 -12.64 -8.17 -15.21
C TYR A 166 -11.63 -9.25 -15.61
N LYS A 167 -11.80 -10.49 -15.18
CA LYS A 167 -11.02 -11.62 -15.68
C LYS A 167 -11.14 -11.75 -17.21
N ASN A 168 -12.36 -11.72 -17.73
CA ASN A 168 -12.60 -11.78 -19.18
C ASN A 168 -12.01 -10.56 -19.91
N LYS A 169 -12.17 -9.36 -19.37
CA LYS A 169 -11.60 -8.14 -19.94
C LYS A 169 -10.09 -8.25 -20.06
N TRP A 170 -9.39 -8.55 -18.97
CA TRP A 170 -7.93 -8.65 -18.98
C TRP A 170 -7.42 -9.80 -19.84
N THR A 171 -8.15 -10.92 -19.91
CA THR A 171 -7.81 -12.02 -20.83
C THR A 171 -7.90 -11.57 -22.29
N GLN A 172 -8.91 -10.77 -22.66
CA GLN A 172 -9.03 -10.19 -24.01
C GLN A 172 -7.92 -9.16 -24.30
N GLU A 173 -7.40 -8.50 -23.26
CA GLU A 173 -6.25 -7.58 -23.33
C GLU A 173 -4.89 -8.33 -23.34
N GLY A 174 -4.90 -9.67 -23.36
CA GLY A 174 -3.70 -10.52 -23.47
C GLY A 174 -3.06 -10.91 -22.13
N PHE A 175 -3.74 -10.67 -21.00
CA PHE A 175 -3.25 -11.14 -19.69
C PHE A 175 -3.69 -12.57 -19.39
N ARG A 176 -2.85 -13.31 -18.65
CA ARG A 176 -3.21 -14.55 -17.98
C ARG A 176 -3.60 -14.21 -16.53
N VAL A 177 -4.85 -14.48 -16.15
CA VAL A 177 -5.37 -14.09 -14.86
C VAL A 177 -5.48 -15.31 -13.95
N HIS A 178 -4.64 -15.35 -12.92
CA HIS A 178 -4.63 -16.34 -11.85
C HIS A 178 -5.43 -15.80 -10.67
N THR A 179 -6.40 -16.55 -10.18
CA THR A 179 -7.23 -16.13 -9.05
C THR A 179 -6.99 -17.02 -7.85
N SER A 180 -6.93 -16.44 -6.66
CA SER A 180 -6.77 -17.14 -5.38
C SER A 180 -7.62 -16.49 -4.28
N ASN A 181 -7.70 -17.15 -3.12
CA ASN A 181 -8.39 -16.67 -1.92
C ASN A 181 -7.47 -16.85 -0.69
N ARG A 182 -6.19 -16.48 -0.82
CA ARG A 182 -5.17 -16.82 0.17
C ARG A 182 -5.05 -15.83 1.33
N GLY A 183 -5.35 -14.59 1.11
CA GLY A 183 -5.13 -13.59 2.14
C GLY A 183 -5.64 -12.21 1.80
N TYR A 184 -6.35 -12.08 0.68
CA TYR A 184 -6.95 -10.82 0.23
C TYR A 184 -5.96 -9.78 -0.29
N HIS A 185 -4.84 -9.51 0.41
CA HIS A 185 -3.78 -8.61 -0.05
C HIS A 185 -2.54 -9.40 -0.44
N THR A 186 -2.18 -9.45 -1.70
CA THR A 186 -0.96 -10.12 -2.18
C THR A 186 0.28 -9.47 -1.60
N ASP A 187 0.28 -8.15 -1.44
CA ASP A 187 1.39 -7.38 -0.89
C ASP A 187 1.59 -7.54 0.62
N ALA A 188 0.65 -8.18 1.31
CA ALA A 188 0.78 -8.65 2.69
C ALA A 188 1.19 -10.13 2.77
N THR A 189 1.31 -10.82 1.64
CA THR A 189 1.60 -12.25 1.57
C THR A 189 2.96 -12.52 0.93
N PHE A 190 3.25 -11.90 -0.20
CA PHE A 190 4.51 -12.06 -0.91
C PHE A 190 4.89 -10.82 -1.73
N CYS A 191 6.18 -10.69 -2.03
CA CYS A 191 6.73 -9.68 -2.92
C CYS A 191 7.47 -10.34 -4.07
N VAL A 192 7.07 -10.06 -5.30
CA VAL A 192 7.88 -10.36 -6.48
C VAL A 192 8.86 -9.21 -6.65
N VAL A 193 10.12 -9.46 -6.28
CA VAL A 193 11.19 -8.45 -6.25
C VAL A 193 11.68 -8.14 -7.66
N LYS A 194 11.89 -9.17 -8.45
CA LYS A 194 12.30 -9.17 -9.87
C LYS A 194 12.06 -10.55 -10.48
N PRO A 195 12.21 -10.73 -11.78
CA PRO A 195 12.17 -12.07 -12.37
C PRO A 195 13.13 -13.03 -11.67
N GLY A 196 12.63 -14.17 -11.23
CA GLY A 196 13.40 -15.20 -10.55
C GLY A 196 13.61 -14.97 -9.03
N CYS A 197 13.07 -13.92 -8.41
CA CYS A 197 13.28 -13.60 -7.00
C CYS A 197 11.97 -13.22 -6.29
N ILE A 198 11.57 -14.01 -5.30
CA ILE A 198 10.37 -13.80 -4.49
C ILE A 198 10.74 -13.85 -3.00
N VAL A 199 10.10 -13.01 -2.19
CA VAL A 199 10.05 -13.11 -0.73
C VAL A 199 8.61 -13.37 -0.33
N SER A 200 8.34 -14.38 0.50
CA SER A 200 7.01 -14.78 0.92
C SER A 200 6.93 -15.02 2.42
N LEU A 201 5.82 -14.64 3.04
CA LEU A 201 5.51 -14.98 4.45
C LEU A 201 4.94 -16.38 4.60
N LEU A 202 4.21 -16.84 3.59
CA LEU A 202 3.53 -18.11 3.61
C LEU A 202 4.16 -19.04 2.59
N GLU A 203 4.30 -20.30 2.94
CA GLU A 203 4.49 -21.34 1.96
C GLU A 203 3.20 -21.42 1.13
N ILE A 204 3.18 -20.69 0.01
CA ILE A 204 2.11 -20.84 -0.97
C ILE A 204 2.37 -22.19 -1.62
N GLN A 205 1.49 -23.15 -1.37
CA GLN A 205 1.51 -24.41 -2.08
C GLN A 205 1.48 -24.11 -3.57
N ASP A 206 2.34 -24.79 -4.34
CA ASP A 206 2.47 -24.67 -5.79
C ASP A 206 3.29 -23.49 -6.34
N TYR A 207 4.18 -22.84 -5.56
CA TYR A 207 5.10 -21.83 -6.12
C TYR A 207 5.89 -22.36 -7.33
N GLU A 208 6.34 -23.61 -7.31
CA GLU A 208 7.02 -24.22 -8.46
C GLU A 208 6.12 -24.32 -9.69
N LYS A 209 4.81 -24.42 -9.51
CA LYS A 209 3.83 -24.43 -10.59
C LYS A 209 3.47 -23.04 -11.06
N GLU A 210 3.29 -22.11 -10.12
CA GLU A 210 2.87 -20.73 -10.41
C GLU A 210 4.06 -19.88 -10.90
N PHE A 211 5.26 -20.11 -10.37
CA PHE A 211 6.50 -19.41 -10.68
C PHE A 211 7.64 -20.40 -10.97
N PRO A 212 7.53 -21.20 -12.04
CA PRO A 212 8.47 -22.30 -12.30
C PRO A 212 9.91 -21.82 -12.41
N GLY A 213 10.78 -22.39 -11.57
CA GLY A 213 12.21 -22.09 -11.56
C GLY A 213 12.59 -20.78 -10.85
N TRP A 214 11.64 -20.09 -10.20
CA TRP A 214 11.94 -18.91 -9.42
C TRP A 214 12.39 -19.26 -8.00
N ASP A 215 13.32 -18.47 -7.47
CA ASP A 215 13.89 -18.64 -6.12
C ASP A 215 13.00 -17.91 -5.10
N VAL A 216 12.43 -18.65 -4.18
CA VAL A 216 11.49 -18.16 -3.17
C VAL A 216 12.13 -18.22 -1.79
N LEU A 217 12.27 -17.07 -1.13
CA LEU A 217 12.60 -17.02 0.29
C LEU A 217 11.29 -17.05 1.10
N TYR A 218 11.14 -18.08 1.92
CA TYR A 218 10.05 -18.18 2.89
C TYR A 218 10.47 -17.60 4.22
N LEU A 219 9.71 -16.62 4.71
CA LEU A 219 9.91 -16.08 6.04
C LEU A 219 9.05 -16.83 7.06
N PRO A 220 9.52 -16.96 8.32
CA PRO A 220 8.73 -17.55 9.38
C PRO A 220 7.45 -16.74 9.65
N ASP A 221 6.56 -17.35 10.40
CA ASP A 221 5.36 -16.69 10.91
C ASP A 221 5.67 -15.42 11.70
N GLN A 222 4.61 -14.68 12.02
CA GLN A 222 4.65 -13.43 12.76
C GLN A 222 5.65 -13.43 13.92
N SER A 223 6.59 -12.50 13.88
CA SER A 223 7.50 -12.22 15.01
C SER A 223 6.92 -11.09 15.88
N TRP A 224 6.98 -11.27 17.21
CA TRP A 224 6.53 -10.28 18.18
C TRP A 224 7.67 -9.58 18.92
N ASP A 225 8.92 -9.86 18.54
CA ASP A 225 10.11 -9.40 19.27
C ASP A 225 10.24 -7.87 19.29
N LYS A 226 9.93 -7.22 18.16
CA LYS A 226 10.00 -5.75 18.01
C LYS A 226 8.82 -5.03 18.64
N VAL A 227 7.67 -5.70 18.72
CA VAL A 227 6.41 -5.16 19.25
C VAL A 227 6.07 -5.73 20.63
N HIS A 228 7.08 -6.21 21.37
CA HIS A 228 6.89 -6.79 22.69
C HIS A 228 6.05 -5.92 23.65
N PRO A 229 6.18 -4.58 23.71
CA PRO A 229 5.30 -3.73 24.51
C PRO A 229 3.82 -3.82 24.16
N PHE A 230 3.49 -4.14 22.88
CA PHE A 230 2.11 -4.31 22.41
C PHE A 230 1.36 -5.42 23.16
N ILE A 231 2.06 -6.47 23.61
CA ILE A 231 1.45 -7.57 24.37
C ILE A 231 0.71 -7.05 25.60
N LYS A 232 1.17 -5.95 26.20
CA LYS A 232 0.56 -5.34 27.39
C LYS A 232 -0.77 -4.62 27.11
N ILE A 233 -1.00 -4.20 25.88
CA ILE A 233 -2.21 -3.48 25.48
C ILE A 233 -3.11 -4.29 24.54
N LYS A 234 -2.64 -5.45 24.08
CA LYS A 234 -3.33 -6.29 23.10
C LYS A 234 -4.80 -6.55 23.44
N GLU A 235 -5.10 -6.82 24.71
CA GLU A 235 -6.48 -7.08 25.13
C GLU A 235 -7.37 -5.83 25.00
N LYS A 236 -6.81 -4.63 25.27
CA LYS A 236 -7.55 -3.36 25.19
C LYS A 236 -7.88 -2.95 23.75
N VAL A 237 -6.93 -3.14 22.84
CA VAL A 237 -7.07 -2.71 21.44
C VAL A 237 -7.44 -3.86 20.50
N GLY A 238 -7.71 -5.05 21.00
CA GLY A 238 -8.09 -6.20 20.20
C GLY A 238 -7.01 -6.65 19.20
N GLY A 239 -5.73 -6.30 19.45
CA GLY A 239 -4.64 -6.58 18.54
C GLY A 239 -4.50 -5.59 17.39
N ARG A 240 -5.29 -4.51 17.35
CA ARG A 240 -5.38 -3.64 16.18
C ARG A 240 -4.17 -2.72 16.03
N TRP A 241 -4.08 -1.65 16.74
CA TRP A 241 -3.07 -0.62 16.55
C TRP A 241 -2.12 -0.51 17.73
N TRP A 242 -0.94 0.08 17.51
CA TRP A 242 0.03 0.33 18.56
C TRP A 242 0.81 1.62 18.31
N LEU A 243 1.03 2.37 19.38
CA LEU A 243 1.89 3.55 19.41
C LEU A 243 2.87 3.43 20.59
N LYS A 244 4.14 3.30 20.27
CA LYS A 244 5.20 3.13 21.27
C LYS A 244 5.23 4.31 22.27
N GLY A 245 5.20 3.97 23.57
CA GLY A 245 5.20 4.92 24.67
C GLY A 245 3.81 5.31 25.17
N GLU A 246 2.75 4.88 24.49
CA GLU A 246 1.36 5.16 24.85
C GLU A 246 0.61 3.94 25.42
N GLU A 247 1.33 2.90 25.84
CA GLU A 247 0.80 1.59 26.27
C GLU A 247 -0.14 1.69 27.48
N HIS A 248 -0.09 2.81 28.23
CA HIS A 248 -0.91 3.07 29.41
C HIS A 248 -1.80 4.31 29.25
N ASN A 249 -1.94 4.84 28.03
CA ASN A 249 -2.76 6.01 27.75
C ASN A 249 -4.20 5.60 27.41
N ASP A 250 -4.99 5.27 28.44
CA ASP A 250 -6.36 4.79 28.25
C ASP A 250 -7.25 5.83 27.54
N GLN A 251 -6.99 7.14 27.71
CA GLN A 251 -7.76 8.18 27.04
C GLN A 251 -7.51 8.21 25.51
N LEU A 252 -6.25 8.02 25.11
CA LEU A 252 -5.91 7.90 23.69
C LEU A 252 -6.52 6.64 23.10
N ILE A 253 -6.42 5.51 23.80
CA ILE A 253 -6.97 4.23 23.37
C ILE A 253 -8.48 4.36 23.14
N GLU A 254 -9.22 4.88 24.12
CA GLU A 254 -10.67 5.09 24.00
C GLU A 254 -11.03 6.03 22.85
N PHE A 255 -10.26 7.10 22.64
CA PHE A 255 -10.49 8.03 21.56
C PHE A 255 -10.28 7.38 20.19
N VAL A 256 -9.17 6.67 20.00
CA VAL A 256 -8.85 6.00 18.72
C VAL A 256 -9.90 4.91 18.40
N ASP A 257 -10.25 4.10 19.38
CA ASP A 257 -11.23 3.02 19.17
C ASP A 257 -12.65 3.55 18.90
N THR A 258 -12.99 4.75 19.42
CA THR A 258 -14.31 5.35 19.21
C THR A 258 -14.40 6.13 17.91
N TRP A 259 -13.39 6.97 17.61
CA TRP A 259 -13.47 7.95 16.53
C TRP A 259 -12.59 7.63 15.32
N LEU A 260 -11.48 6.92 15.54
CA LEU A 260 -10.50 6.61 14.49
C LEU A 260 -10.46 5.12 14.17
N ASN A 261 -11.49 4.37 14.57
CA ASN A 261 -11.54 2.93 14.41
C ASN A 261 -11.30 2.47 12.96
N ASP A 262 -11.80 3.23 11.98
CA ASP A 262 -11.62 2.92 10.56
C ASP A 262 -10.27 3.38 10.00
N TRP A 263 -9.46 4.12 10.79
CA TRP A 263 -8.15 4.59 10.36
C TRP A 263 -7.05 3.59 10.66
N VAL A 264 -7.22 2.81 11.71
CA VAL A 264 -6.20 1.93 12.27
C VAL A 264 -6.40 0.47 11.85
N GLY A 265 -5.31 -0.25 11.65
CA GLY A 265 -5.33 -1.64 11.30
C GLY A 265 -4.80 -2.57 12.39
N PHE A 266 -4.49 -3.79 12.01
CA PHE A 266 -3.93 -4.80 12.93
C PHE A 266 -2.41 -4.73 12.96
N VAL A 267 -1.81 -5.08 14.09
CA VAL A 267 -0.36 -5.21 14.21
C VAL A 267 0.07 -6.56 13.65
N GLU A 268 0.76 -6.52 12.51
CA GLU A 268 1.32 -7.68 11.81
C GLU A 268 2.75 -7.38 11.39
N GLU A 269 3.73 -7.72 12.24
CA GLU A 269 5.10 -7.27 12.07
C GLU A 269 5.79 -7.80 10.81
N THR A 270 5.64 -9.09 10.53
CA THR A 270 6.30 -9.75 9.40
C THR A 270 5.74 -9.34 8.04
N VAL A 271 4.51 -8.86 7.97
CA VAL A 271 3.94 -8.28 6.74
C VAL A 271 4.84 -7.18 6.16
N PHE A 272 5.50 -6.41 7.01
CA PHE A 272 6.40 -5.35 6.56
C PHE A 272 7.70 -5.86 5.90
N ASP A 273 8.03 -7.15 6.04
CA ASP A 273 9.15 -7.77 5.34
C ASP A 273 8.82 -8.19 3.90
N VAL A 274 7.53 -8.20 3.51
CA VAL A 274 7.09 -8.42 2.12
C VAL A 274 6.43 -7.18 1.50
N ASN A 275 5.96 -6.23 2.32
CA ASN A 275 5.33 -5.00 1.87
C ASN A 275 6.40 -3.99 1.40
N MET A 276 7.03 -4.28 0.27
CA MET A 276 8.18 -3.56 -0.29
C MET A 276 7.85 -2.92 -1.64
N LEU A 277 8.61 -1.90 -2.04
CA LEU A 277 8.45 -1.19 -3.30
C LEU A 277 9.71 -1.31 -4.17
N SER A 278 9.65 -2.08 -5.25
CA SER A 278 10.73 -2.10 -6.25
C SER A 278 10.75 -0.79 -7.02
N ILE A 279 11.92 -0.12 -7.07
CA ILE A 279 12.17 1.02 -7.96
C ILE A 279 12.44 0.49 -9.38
N ASP A 280 13.23 -0.56 -9.46
CA ASP A 280 13.51 -1.34 -10.66
C ASP A 280 13.97 -2.76 -10.26
N GLN A 281 14.46 -3.56 -11.20
CA GLN A 281 14.94 -4.92 -10.95
C GLN A 281 16.22 -5.00 -10.08
N ASN A 282 16.87 -3.86 -9.81
CA ASN A 282 18.12 -3.83 -9.04
C ASN A 282 18.00 -3.08 -7.72
N THR A 283 16.90 -2.33 -7.50
CA THR A 283 16.73 -1.45 -6.34
C THR A 283 15.33 -1.60 -5.74
N ILE A 284 15.25 -1.83 -4.44
CA ILE A 284 13.98 -2.02 -3.71
C ILE A 284 13.97 -1.22 -2.41
N ILE A 285 12.85 -0.63 -2.07
CA ILE A 285 12.65 0.05 -0.78
C ILE A 285 11.98 -0.92 0.20
N CYS A 286 12.59 -1.08 1.39
CA CYS A 286 12.16 -1.98 2.46
C CYS A 286 11.77 -1.19 3.70
N ASN A 287 10.79 -1.69 4.47
CA ASN A 287 10.36 -1.03 5.72
C ASN A 287 11.37 -1.16 6.87
N ASN A 288 12.18 -2.21 6.87
CA ASN A 288 13.15 -2.52 7.92
C ASN A 288 14.28 -3.40 7.38
N TYR A 289 15.32 -3.55 8.18
CA TYR A 289 16.36 -4.51 7.94
C TYR A 289 15.91 -5.90 8.39
N ASN A 290 15.96 -6.86 7.47
CA ASN A 290 15.85 -8.28 7.77
C ASN A 290 17.04 -9.00 7.14
N LYS A 291 17.84 -9.72 7.98
CA LYS A 291 19.08 -10.34 7.54
C LYS A 291 18.85 -11.36 6.41
N GLU A 292 17.87 -12.23 6.55
CA GLU A 292 17.57 -13.28 5.57
C GLU A 292 17.14 -12.69 4.23
N VAL A 293 16.27 -11.67 4.28
CA VAL A 293 15.83 -10.94 3.10
C VAL A 293 17.00 -10.27 2.39
N PHE A 294 17.91 -9.63 3.13
CA PHE A 294 19.05 -8.93 2.54
C PHE A 294 20.10 -9.87 1.99
N GLU A 295 20.30 -11.06 2.60
CA GLU A 295 21.14 -12.11 2.02
C GLU A 295 20.55 -12.67 0.72
N HIS A 296 19.22 -12.83 0.66
CA HIS A 296 18.50 -13.22 -0.56
C HIS A 296 18.64 -12.16 -1.66
N PHE A 297 18.48 -10.88 -1.33
CA PHE A 297 18.69 -9.79 -2.27
C PHE A 297 20.11 -9.72 -2.79
N LYS A 298 21.11 -9.92 -1.94
CA LYS A 298 22.52 -9.97 -2.35
C LYS A 298 22.79 -11.09 -3.37
N LYS A 299 22.18 -12.28 -3.16
CA LYS A 299 22.24 -13.39 -4.11
C LYS A 299 21.70 -13.00 -5.48
N HIS A 300 20.61 -12.22 -5.51
CA HIS A 300 19.93 -11.77 -6.72
C HIS A 300 20.41 -10.41 -7.24
N LYS A 301 21.47 -9.82 -6.64
CA LYS A 301 22.03 -8.50 -7.01
C LYS A 301 20.99 -7.38 -6.95
N VAL A 302 20.18 -7.38 -5.89
CA VAL A 302 19.22 -6.33 -5.58
C VAL A 302 19.77 -5.49 -4.42
N GLU A 303 19.74 -4.17 -4.56
CA GLU A 303 20.18 -3.21 -3.55
C GLU A 303 18.97 -2.74 -2.72
N PRO A 304 18.91 -3.03 -1.43
CA PRO A 304 17.84 -2.56 -0.57
C PRO A 304 18.11 -1.16 -0.03
N ILE A 305 17.09 -0.30 -0.08
CA ILE A 305 17.04 0.99 0.61
C ILE A 305 16.10 0.84 1.80
N VAL A 306 16.60 1.04 3.02
CA VAL A 306 15.76 0.97 4.22
C VAL A 306 15.05 2.31 4.41
N PHE A 307 13.74 2.26 4.47
CA PHE A 307 12.86 3.36 4.79
C PHE A 307 12.01 3.01 6.02
N ASN A 308 12.20 3.74 7.13
CA ASN A 308 11.46 3.49 8.35
C ASN A 308 10.18 4.35 8.39
N PHE A 309 9.03 3.75 8.08
CA PHE A 309 7.73 4.37 8.32
C PHE A 309 7.35 4.15 9.79
N ARG A 310 7.56 5.18 10.62
CA ARG A 310 7.51 5.09 12.10
C ARG A 310 6.16 4.64 12.63
N HIS A 311 5.07 5.08 12.00
CA HIS A 311 3.70 4.82 12.44
C HIS A 311 2.95 3.78 11.58
N ARG A 312 3.69 2.84 10.95
CA ARG A 312 3.10 1.76 10.13
C ARG A 312 2.07 0.91 10.87
N TYR A 313 2.23 0.73 12.18
CA TYR A 313 1.27 -0.02 13.01
C TYR A 313 -0.03 0.76 13.31
N PHE A 314 0.02 2.08 13.26
CA PHE A 314 -1.16 2.93 13.35
C PHE A 314 -1.88 2.98 12.00
N TRP A 315 -1.14 3.18 10.92
CA TRP A 315 -1.68 3.37 9.58
C TRP A 315 -2.06 2.08 8.85
N ASP A 316 -1.72 0.91 9.40
CA ASP A 316 -1.94 -0.38 8.74
C ASP A 316 -1.31 -0.43 7.34
N GLY A 317 -0.06 -0.02 7.24
CA GLY A 317 0.57 0.02 5.93
C GLY A 317 2.07 0.24 5.96
N GLY A 318 2.78 -0.56 5.17
CA GLY A 318 4.19 -0.39 4.86
C GLY A 318 4.40 0.45 3.61
N ILE A 319 5.64 0.46 3.12
CA ILE A 319 6.05 1.25 1.96
C ILE A 319 5.23 0.99 0.70
N HIS A 320 4.79 -0.25 0.49
CA HIS A 320 3.98 -0.59 -0.67
C HIS A 320 2.56 -0.01 -0.55
N CYS A 321 1.90 -0.17 0.61
CA CYS A 321 0.55 0.33 0.84
C CYS A 321 0.45 1.86 0.74
N ILE A 322 1.42 2.59 1.31
CA ILE A 322 1.42 4.07 1.30
C ILE A 322 1.82 4.69 -0.04
N THR A 323 2.08 3.86 -1.05
CA THR A 323 2.43 4.29 -2.41
C THR A 323 1.59 3.59 -3.45
N GLN A 324 1.35 4.27 -4.59
CA GLN A 324 0.75 3.68 -5.79
C GLN A 324 1.63 4.01 -7.00
N ASP A 325 2.14 3.00 -7.65
CA ASP A 325 2.87 3.17 -8.90
C ASP A 325 1.89 3.52 -10.04
N LEU A 326 2.07 4.70 -10.61
CA LEU A 326 1.23 5.21 -11.70
C LEU A 326 1.81 4.90 -13.08
N TYR A 327 3.13 4.97 -13.20
CA TYR A 327 3.82 4.66 -14.45
C TYR A 327 5.11 3.89 -14.20
N ARG A 328 5.22 2.72 -14.83
CA ARG A 328 6.43 1.90 -14.91
C ARG A 328 6.82 1.70 -16.37
N GLU A 329 8.11 1.83 -16.67
CA GLU A 329 8.66 1.56 -17.99
C GLU A 329 8.81 0.05 -18.21
N GLY A 330 7.79 -0.57 -18.78
CA GLY A 330 7.78 -1.99 -19.08
C GLY A 330 6.83 -2.30 -20.22
N THR A 331 6.79 -3.56 -20.58
CA THR A 331 5.87 -4.11 -21.57
C THR A 331 5.19 -5.36 -21.02
N GLN A 332 4.19 -5.85 -21.74
CA GLN A 332 3.48 -7.07 -21.38
C GLN A 332 4.34 -8.31 -21.73
N GLU A 333 5.49 -8.45 -21.06
CA GLU A 333 6.42 -9.56 -21.28
C GLU A 333 5.87 -10.89 -20.76
N ASP A 334 6.30 -11.98 -21.40
CA ASP A 334 5.98 -13.35 -20.98
C ASP A 334 7.16 -13.92 -20.20
N TYR A 335 7.05 -13.95 -18.87
CA TYR A 335 8.12 -14.47 -17.99
C TYR A 335 8.06 -15.98 -17.78
N PHE A 336 7.00 -16.65 -18.26
CA PHE A 336 6.78 -18.08 -18.01
C PHE A 336 6.66 -18.93 -19.30
N GLY A 337 6.74 -18.31 -20.48
CA GLY A 337 6.82 -18.97 -21.78
C GLY A 337 5.47 -19.32 -22.39
#